data_14a7e865eb112854d3a017b2f6305a5d
#
_entry.id   14a7e865eb112854d3a017b2f6305a5d
#
_cell.length_a   1.000
_cell.length_b   1.000
_cell.length_c   1.000
_cell.angle_alpha   90.00
_cell.angle_beta   90.00
_cell.angle_gamma   90.00
#
_symmetry.space_group_name_H-M   'P 1'
#
loop_
_entity.id
_entity.type
_entity.pdbx_description
1 polymer ?
#
loop_
_entity_poly.entity_id
_entity_poly.type
_entity_poly.pdbx_seq_one_letter_code
_entity_poly.pdbx_strand_id
1 'polypeptide(L)'
;VSGVDYDVYNQGARYLSWFLTPATVCLAIPLYEQWSLLKKNYKAVVVGIASGVLTSLTTVLVLSKIMNLSHAEYVTLLPKSITTAIGMGVSEELGGYVTITVAVIVVTGVLGNIFGELICKIFRIKEPIAKGLALGSAAHAIGTAKAMEMGEIEGAMTVSYTHLRAHET
;
A
#
# COMPACT_ATOMS: atom_id res chain seq x y z
N VAL A 1 -13.76 4.86 23.79
CA VAL A 1 -12.66 4.21 24.46
C VAL A 1 -11.83 5.22 25.26
N SER A 2 -11.39 6.35 24.70
CA SER A 2 -10.58 7.36 25.42
C SER A 2 -11.38 8.55 25.95
N GLY A 3 -12.68 8.63 25.73
CA GLY A 3 -13.52 9.74 26.20
C GLY A 3 -13.17 11.13 25.65
N VAL A 4 -12.29 11.19 24.67
CA VAL A 4 -11.88 12.42 23.99
C VAL A 4 -12.87 12.70 22.86
N ASP A 5 -13.43 13.91 22.83
CA ASP A 5 -14.31 14.36 21.78
C ASP A 5 -13.56 14.40 20.43
N TYR A 6 -14.25 14.00 19.35
CA TYR A 6 -13.67 13.97 18.01
C TYR A 6 -13.12 15.34 17.58
N ASP A 7 -13.80 16.43 17.92
CA ASP A 7 -13.37 17.77 17.54
C ASP A 7 -12.05 18.17 18.21
N VAL A 8 -11.86 17.78 19.46
CA VAL A 8 -10.60 18.02 20.21
C VAL A 8 -9.46 17.18 19.61
N TYR A 9 -9.74 15.91 19.28
CA TYR A 9 -8.77 15.03 18.61
C TYR A 9 -8.38 15.59 17.24
N ASN A 10 -9.36 16.02 16.45
CA ASN A 10 -9.14 16.50 15.08
C ASN A 10 -8.33 17.81 15.03
N GLN A 11 -8.45 18.67 16.03
CA GLN A 11 -7.60 19.87 16.13
C GLN A 11 -6.10 19.50 16.21
N GLY A 12 -5.74 18.48 16.98
CA GLY A 12 -4.37 17.99 17.04
C GLY A 12 -3.95 17.22 15.77
N ALA A 13 -4.82 16.35 15.25
CA ALA A 13 -4.57 15.55 14.06
C ALA A 13 -4.35 16.40 12.80
N ARG A 14 -4.96 17.58 12.71
CA ARG A 14 -4.80 18.52 11.59
C ARG A 14 -3.36 18.98 11.42
N TYR A 15 -2.61 19.17 12.49
CA TYR A 15 -1.19 19.54 12.39
C TYR A 15 -0.36 18.39 11.78
N LEU A 16 -0.66 17.15 12.15
CA LEU A 16 0.01 15.99 11.56
C LEU A 16 -0.34 15.81 10.07
N SER A 17 -1.57 16.12 9.69
CA SER A 17 -2.02 16.08 8.29
C SER A 17 -1.24 17.07 7.40
N TRP A 18 -0.77 18.17 7.95
CA TRP A 18 0.08 19.13 7.22
C TRP A 18 1.40 18.53 6.77
N PHE A 19 1.96 17.60 7.53
CA PHE A 19 3.20 16.91 7.16
C PHE A 19 3.01 15.82 6.10
N LEU A 20 1.76 15.43 5.80
CA LEU A 20 1.48 14.37 4.83
C LEU A 20 1.97 14.76 3.42
N THR A 21 1.70 15.99 2.98
CA THR A 21 2.12 16.48 1.66
C THR A 21 3.65 16.56 1.51
N PRO A 22 4.40 17.20 2.42
CA PRO A 22 5.86 17.17 2.38
C PRO A 22 6.43 15.74 2.42
N ALA A 23 5.90 14.87 3.27
CA ALA A 23 6.34 13.49 3.37
C ALA A 23 6.15 12.74 2.04
N THR A 24 5.01 12.93 1.38
CA THR A 24 4.74 12.32 0.07
C THR A 24 5.70 12.83 -1.00
N VAL A 25 6.02 14.13 -1.00
CA VAL A 25 7.02 14.71 -1.92
C VAL A 25 8.42 14.13 -1.65
N CYS A 26 8.82 13.99 -0.39
CA CYS A 26 10.10 13.37 -0.03
C CYS A 26 10.22 11.93 -0.53
N LEU A 27 9.13 11.16 -0.53
CA LEU A 27 9.12 9.81 -1.09
C LEU A 27 9.37 9.78 -2.61
N ALA A 28 9.12 10.88 -3.33
CA ALA A 28 9.41 10.96 -4.76
C ALA A 28 10.91 11.11 -5.09
N ILE A 29 11.75 11.51 -4.11
CA ILE A 29 13.19 11.69 -4.31
C ILE A 29 13.89 10.39 -4.73
N PRO A 30 13.76 9.26 -3.99
CA PRO A 30 14.37 7.99 -4.40
C PRO A 30 13.87 7.51 -5.77
N LEU A 31 12.60 7.78 -6.10
CA LEU A 31 12.06 7.46 -7.41
C LEU A 31 12.75 8.24 -8.53
N TYR A 32 12.97 9.53 -8.31
CA TYR A 32 13.66 10.40 -9.28
C TYR A 32 15.12 9.98 -9.48
N GLU A 33 15.82 9.66 -8.40
CA GLU A 33 17.21 9.19 -8.44
C GLU A 33 17.35 7.89 -9.24
N GLN A 34 16.38 6.99 -9.14
CA GLN A 34 16.37 5.70 -9.85
C GLN A 34 15.57 5.74 -11.17
N TRP A 35 15.27 6.93 -11.71
CA TRP A 35 14.47 7.12 -12.93
C TRP A 35 15.03 6.39 -14.15
N SER A 36 16.35 6.37 -14.31
CA SER A 36 17.02 5.65 -15.40
C SER A 36 16.80 4.14 -15.32
N LEU A 37 16.85 3.58 -14.11
CA LEU A 37 16.60 2.16 -13.85
C LEU A 37 15.13 1.81 -14.11
N LEU A 38 14.21 2.67 -13.68
CA LEU A 38 12.79 2.52 -13.93
C LEU A 38 12.48 2.48 -15.44
N LYS A 39 13.01 3.44 -16.20
CA LYS A 39 12.86 3.46 -17.67
C LYS A 39 13.42 2.23 -18.36
N LYS A 40 14.56 1.74 -17.91
CA LYS A 40 15.18 0.53 -18.48
C LYS A 40 14.34 -0.72 -18.26
N ASN A 41 13.63 -0.79 -17.11
CA ASN A 41 12.86 -1.97 -16.69
C ASN A 41 11.35 -1.73 -16.73
N TYR A 42 10.85 -0.70 -17.44
CA TYR A 42 9.45 -0.30 -17.38
C TYR A 42 8.45 -1.43 -17.67
N LYS A 43 8.76 -2.32 -18.60
CA LYS A 43 7.91 -3.48 -18.91
C LYS A 43 7.77 -4.42 -17.73
N ALA A 44 8.88 -4.72 -17.06
CA ALA A 44 8.87 -5.58 -15.87
C ALA A 44 8.10 -4.92 -14.72
N VAL A 45 8.26 -3.59 -14.54
CA VAL A 45 7.54 -2.82 -13.54
C VAL A 45 6.04 -2.83 -13.80
N VAL A 46 5.59 -2.51 -15.02
CA VAL A 46 4.17 -2.51 -15.39
C VAL A 46 3.54 -3.89 -15.23
N VAL A 47 4.20 -4.94 -15.72
CA VAL A 47 3.71 -6.33 -15.55
C VAL A 47 3.68 -6.72 -14.07
N GLY A 48 4.69 -6.35 -13.30
CA GLY A 48 4.75 -6.60 -11.86
C GLY A 48 3.61 -5.92 -11.11
N ILE A 49 3.33 -4.64 -11.42
CA ILE A 49 2.21 -3.89 -10.84
C ILE A 49 0.88 -4.53 -11.20
N ALA A 50 0.65 -4.81 -12.49
CA ALA A 50 -0.59 -5.42 -12.96
C ALA A 50 -0.83 -6.79 -12.31
N SER A 51 0.19 -7.64 -12.23
CA SER A 51 0.10 -8.95 -11.58
C SER A 51 -0.20 -8.83 -10.07
N GLY A 52 0.44 -7.88 -9.38
CA GLY A 52 0.19 -7.62 -7.95
C GLY A 52 -1.25 -7.16 -7.69
N VAL A 53 -1.77 -6.24 -8.52
CA VAL A 53 -3.16 -5.77 -8.44
C VAL A 53 -4.13 -6.92 -8.68
N LEU A 54 -3.96 -7.66 -9.78
CA LEU A 54 -4.83 -8.79 -10.12
C LEU A 54 -4.83 -9.86 -9.03
N THR A 55 -3.66 -10.20 -8.51
CA THR A 55 -3.52 -11.18 -7.43
C THR A 55 -4.23 -10.69 -6.15
N SER A 56 -4.06 -9.42 -5.77
CA SER A 56 -4.73 -8.84 -4.60
C SER A 56 -6.25 -8.89 -4.74
N LEU A 57 -6.78 -8.42 -5.86
CA LEU A 57 -8.23 -8.40 -6.12
C LEU A 57 -8.81 -9.82 -6.16
N THR A 58 -8.14 -10.74 -6.87
CA THR A 58 -8.59 -12.13 -6.97
C THR A 58 -8.57 -12.82 -5.61
N THR A 59 -7.52 -12.58 -4.80
CA THR A 59 -7.43 -13.17 -3.46
C THR A 59 -8.56 -12.69 -2.56
N VAL A 60 -8.84 -11.39 -2.54
CA VAL A 60 -9.96 -10.84 -1.74
C VAL A 60 -11.30 -11.39 -2.23
N LEU A 61 -11.50 -11.48 -3.55
CA LEU A 61 -12.72 -12.04 -4.13
C LEU A 61 -12.92 -13.52 -3.77
N VAL A 62 -11.87 -14.33 -3.89
CA VAL A 62 -11.93 -15.76 -3.57
C VAL A 62 -12.18 -15.98 -2.08
N LEU A 63 -11.45 -15.27 -1.21
CA LEU A 63 -11.64 -15.37 0.23
C LEU A 63 -13.05 -14.92 0.66
N SER A 64 -13.56 -13.83 0.10
CA SER A 64 -14.91 -13.36 0.42
C SER A 64 -15.98 -14.35 0.00
N LYS A 65 -15.81 -15.05 -1.12
CA LYS A 65 -16.73 -16.14 -1.53
C LYS A 65 -16.63 -17.35 -0.64
N ILE A 66 -15.43 -17.78 -0.24
CA ILE A 66 -15.24 -18.93 0.66
C ILE A 66 -15.84 -18.64 2.04
N MET A 67 -15.68 -17.42 2.55
CA MET A 67 -16.19 -17.00 3.86
C MET A 67 -17.65 -16.52 3.82
N ASN A 68 -18.30 -16.53 2.64
CA ASN A 68 -19.65 -16.02 2.42
C ASN A 68 -19.86 -14.59 2.94
N LEU A 69 -18.87 -13.70 2.71
CA LEU A 69 -18.95 -12.31 3.11
C LEU A 69 -20.03 -11.57 2.32
N SER A 70 -20.72 -10.67 2.99
CA SER A 70 -21.67 -9.76 2.35
C SER A 70 -20.94 -8.78 1.40
N HIS A 71 -21.69 -8.11 0.53
CA HIS A 71 -21.12 -7.10 -0.37
C HIS A 71 -20.38 -5.99 0.42
N ALA A 72 -20.97 -5.49 1.50
CA ALA A 72 -20.36 -4.44 2.33
C ALA A 72 -19.04 -4.90 2.95
N GLU A 73 -18.95 -6.15 3.43
CA GLU A 73 -17.71 -6.72 3.98
C GLU A 73 -16.65 -6.92 2.89
N TYR A 74 -17.05 -7.40 1.71
CA TYR A 74 -16.16 -7.56 0.55
C TYR A 74 -15.52 -6.23 0.15
N VAL A 75 -16.33 -5.17 -0.06
CA VAL A 75 -15.82 -3.86 -0.48
C VAL A 75 -14.99 -3.17 0.60
N THR A 76 -15.23 -3.50 1.87
CA THR A 76 -14.41 -3.08 3.01
C THR A 76 -12.98 -3.62 2.92
N LEU A 77 -12.81 -4.87 2.48
CA LEU A 77 -11.52 -5.53 2.38
C LEU A 77 -10.80 -5.26 1.06
N LEU A 78 -11.52 -4.81 0.03
CA LEU A 78 -11.01 -4.61 -1.30
C LEU A 78 -9.78 -3.66 -1.35
N PRO A 79 -9.81 -2.49 -0.68
CA PRO A 79 -8.73 -1.52 -0.70
C PRO A 79 -7.59 -1.81 0.30
N LYS A 80 -7.46 -3.04 0.81
CA LYS A 80 -6.49 -3.40 1.86
C LYS A 80 -5.02 -3.10 1.55
N SER A 81 -4.66 -2.99 0.27
CA SER A 81 -3.28 -2.84 -0.20
C SER A 81 -3.00 -1.47 -0.83
N ILE A 82 -3.86 -0.47 -0.59
CA ILE A 82 -3.65 0.91 -1.06
C ILE A 82 -3.41 1.86 0.12
N THR A 83 -3.10 3.12 -0.15
CA THR A 83 -2.92 4.12 0.89
C THR A 83 -4.22 4.37 1.65
N THR A 84 -4.14 4.64 2.95
CA THR A 84 -5.30 4.78 3.84
C THR A 84 -6.29 5.83 3.33
N ALA A 85 -5.80 6.99 2.87
CA ALA A 85 -6.65 8.08 2.37
C ALA A 85 -7.51 7.65 1.17
N ILE A 86 -6.89 6.99 0.18
CA ILE A 86 -7.59 6.49 -1.00
C ILE A 86 -8.51 5.32 -0.61
N GLY A 87 -8.03 4.44 0.26
CA GLY A 87 -8.81 3.29 0.74
C GLY A 87 -10.08 3.66 1.47
N MET A 88 -10.05 4.74 2.27
CA MET A 88 -11.25 5.29 2.91
C MET A 88 -12.27 5.76 1.88
N GLY A 89 -11.85 6.57 0.90
CA GLY A 89 -12.74 7.08 -0.14
C GLY A 89 -13.38 5.96 -0.97
N VAL A 90 -12.59 5.00 -1.42
CA VAL A 90 -13.09 3.82 -2.17
C VAL A 90 -14.08 3.00 -1.34
N SER A 91 -13.78 2.75 -0.07
CA SER A 91 -14.68 1.99 0.81
C SER A 91 -16.00 2.73 1.06
N GLU A 92 -15.95 4.05 1.26
CA GLU A 92 -17.13 4.88 1.46
C GLU A 92 -18.01 4.90 0.21
N GLU A 93 -17.44 5.12 -0.96
CA GLU A 93 -18.15 5.18 -2.25
C GLU A 93 -18.82 3.84 -2.60
N LEU A 94 -18.20 2.72 -2.26
CA LEU A 94 -18.72 1.38 -2.52
C LEU A 94 -19.66 0.87 -1.42
N GLY A 95 -19.90 1.64 -0.35
CA GLY A 95 -20.77 1.26 0.76
C GLY A 95 -20.15 0.28 1.76
N GLY A 96 -18.83 0.30 1.90
CA GLY A 96 -18.10 -0.48 2.91
C GLY A 96 -18.00 0.20 4.27
N TYR A 97 -17.40 -0.49 5.24
CA TYR A 97 -17.18 0.00 6.59
C TYR A 97 -15.82 0.71 6.69
N VAL A 98 -15.77 2.02 6.50
CA VAL A 98 -14.55 2.85 6.41
C VAL A 98 -13.59 2.60 7.59
N THR A 99 -14.10 2.55 8.82
CA THR A 99 -13.28 2.31 10.02
C THR A 99 -12.58 0.95 9.98
N ILE A 100 -13.29 -0.09 9.50
CA ILE A 100 -12.72 -1.43 9.35
C ILE A 100 -11.70 -1.44 8.22
N THR A 101 -11.98 -0.75 7.12
CA THR A 101 -11.04 -0.59 6.01
C THR A 101 -9.71 0.00 6.49
N VAL A 102 -9.75 1.07 7.29
CA VAL A 102 -8.53 1.68 7.87
C VAL A 102 -7.75 0.66 8.72
N ALA A 103 -8.44 -0.06 9.59
CA ALA A 103 -7.81 -1.07 10.44
C ALA A 103 -7.14 -2.17 9.60
N VAL A 104 -7.81 -2.67 8.57
CA VAL A 104 -7.29 -3.71 7.67
C VAL A 104 -6.07 -3.21 6.88
N ILE A 105 -6.10 -1.97 6.39
CA ILE A 105 -4.97 -1.35 5.69
C ILE A 105 -3.75 -1.28 6.63
N VAL A 106 -3.93 -0.79 7.86
CA VAL A 106 -2.84 -0.67 8.84
C VAL A 106 -2.27 -2.05 9.18
N VAL A 107 -3.13 -3.03 9.49
CA VAL A 107 -2.70 -4.40 9.79
C VAL A 107 -1.94 -5.01 8.59
N THR A 108 -2.45 -4.86 7.38
CA THR A 108 -1.78 -5.34 6.15
C THR A 108 -0.40 -4.71 5.99
N GLY A 109 -0.29 -3.40 6.21
CA GLY A 109 0.98 -2.69 6.15
C GLY A 109 1.99 -3.17 7.19
N VAL A 110 1.56 -3.32 8.44
CA VAL A 110 2.41 -3.81 9.54
C VAL A 110 2.88 -5.24 9.28
N LEU A 111 1.98 -6.13 8.88
CA LEU A 111 2.35 -7.51 8.53
C LEU A 111 3.33 -7.56 7.34
N GLY A 112 3.12 -6.72 6.32
CA GLY A 112 4.03 -6.60 5.20
C GLY A 112 5.41 -6.09 5.60
N ASN A 113 5.49 -5.14 6.53
CA ASN A 113 6.76 -4.65 7.09
C ASN A 113 7.50 -5.75 7.86
N ILE A 114 6.81 -6.50 8.73
CA ILE A 114 7.42 -7.55 9.56
C ILE A 114 7.84 -8.75 8.72
N PHE A 115 6.96 -9.25 7.86
CA PHE A 115 7.15 -10.51 7.15
C PHE A 115 7.68 -10.36 5.72
N GLY A 116 7.71 -9.16 5.16
CA GLY A 116 8.05 -8.95 3.75
C GLY A 116 9.44 -9.47 3.38
N GLU A 117 10.45 -9.19 4.19
CA GLU A 117 11.81 -9.69 3.96
C GLU A 117 11.89 -11.22 4.11
N LEU A 118 11.20 -11.78 5.09
CA LEU A 118 11.14 -13.22 5.31
C LEU A 118 10.48 -13.93 4.12
N ILE A 119 9.38 -13.38 3.62
CA ILE A 119 8.67 -13.89 2.43
C ILE A 119 9.58 -13.85 1.21
N CYS A 120 10.29 -12.73 0.99
CA CYS A 120 11.26 -12.63 -0.11
C CYS A 120 12.36 -13.70 0.00
N LYS A 121 12.84 -14.01 1.21
CA LYS A 121 13.82 -15.06 1.44
C LYS A 121 13.24 -16.47 1.17
N ILE A 122 12.04 -16.76 1.66
CA ILE A 122 11.37 -18.07 1.46
C ILE A 122 11.16 -18.33 -0.02
N PHE A 123 10.64 -17.36 -0.75
CA PHE A 123 10.40 -17.47 -2.21
C PHE A 123 11.65 -17.24 -3.06
N ARG A 124 12.81 -17.04 -2.42
CA ARG A 124 14.11 -16.81 -3.09
C ARG A 124 14.07 -15.64 -4.08
N ILE A 125 13.31 -14.60 -3.80
CA ILE A 125 13.27 -13.38 -4.60
C ILE A 125 14.57 -12.60 -4.33
N LYS A 126 15.49 -12.61 -5.28
CA LYS A 126 16.82 -11.98 -5.12
C LYS A 126 16.89 -10.60 -5.76
N GLU A 127 16.15 -10.40 -6.85
CA GLU A 127 16.17 -9.17 -7.62
C GLU A 127 15.59 -7.98 -6.82
N PRO A 128 16.35 -6.87 -6.63
CA PRO A 128 15.92 -5.72 -5.86
C PRO A 128 14.61 -5.09 -6.39
N ILE A 129 14.48 -4.99 -7.72
CA ILE A 129 13.28 -4.48 -8.38
C ILE A 129 12.04 -5.31 -8.00
N ALA A 130 12.18 -6.64 -8.04
CA ALA A 130 11.07 -7.53 -7.71
C ALA A 130 10.66 -7.46 -6.24
N LYS A 131 11.64 -7.31 -5.32
CA LYS A 131 11.37 -7.11 -3.88
C LYS A 131 10.62 -5.81 -3.63
N GLY A 132 11.10 -4.71 -4.21
CA GLY A 132 10.45 -3.39 -4.08
C GLY A 132 9.02 -3.42 -4.60
N LEU A 133 8.77 -3.95 -5.79
CA LEU A 133 7.43 -4.08 -6.36
C LEU A 133 6.52 -4.99 -5.51
N ALA A 134 7.03 -6.10 -4.99
CA ALA A 134 6.26 -7.00 -4.14
C ALA A 134 5.83 -6.31 -2.83
N LEU A 135 6.75 -5.61 -2.16
CA LEU A 135 6.47 -4.87 -0.93
C LEU A 135 5.51 -3.71 -1.18
N GLY A 136 5.71 -2.94 -2.25
CA GLY A 136 4.82 -1.84 -2.62
C GLY A 136 3.40 -2.30 -2.93
N SER A 137 3.26 -3.41 -3.66
CA SER A 137 1.96 -3.97 -4.02
C SER A 137 1.21 -4.60 -2.85
N ALA A 138 1.91 -5.15 -1.88
CA ALA A 138 1.32 -5.84 -0.74
C ALA A 138 1.04 -4.91 0.45
N ALA A 139 1.95 -3.98 0.77
CA ALA A 139 1.99 -3.28 2.04
C ALA A 139 2.10 -1.75 1.95
N HIS A 140 1.83 -1.18 0.77
CA HIS A 140 1.74 0.27 0.50
C HIS A 140 2.87 1.11 1.17
N ALA A 141 2.53 2.27 1.78
CA ALA A 141 3.51 3.18 2.39
C ALA A 141 4.32 2.55 3.54
N ILE A 142 3.73 1.67 4.34
CA ILE A 142 4.42 0.98 5.44
C ILE A 142 5.45 -0.03 4.87
N GLY A 143 5.09 -0.73 3.79
CA GLY A 143 6.03 -1.60 3.06
C GLY A 143 7.16 -0.82 2.38
N THR A 144 6.91 0.43 1.97
CA THR A 144 7.94 1.31 1.41
C THR A 144 9.03 1.61 2.43
N ALA A 145 8.67 1.90 3.69
CA ALA A 145 9.65 2.10 4.74
C ALA A 145 10.58 0.88 4.89
N LYS A 146 10.00 -0.33 4.89
CA LYS A 146 10.79 -1.57 4.93
C LYS A 146 11.66 -1.76 3.70
N ALA A 147 11.14 -1.46 2.52
CA ALA A 147 11.90 -1.57 1.27
C ALA A 147 13.10 -0.60 1.24
N MET A 148 12.96 0.61 1.78
CA MET A 148 14.06 1.57 1.93
C MET A 148 15.17 1.07 2.87
N GLU A 149 14.81 0.37 3.95
CA GLU A 149 15.78 -0.29 4.84
C GLU A 149 16.52 -1.44 4.14
N MET A 150 15.88 -2.11 3.18
CA MET A 150 16.48 -3.22 2.44
C MET A 150 17.46 -2.76 1.36
N GLY A 151 17.25 -1.58 0.77
CA GLY A 151 18.13 -0.97 -0.22
C GLY A 151 17.46 0.17 -0.99
N GLU A 152 18.29 1.01 -1.62
CA GLU A 152 17.85 2.18 -2.39
C GLU A 152 16.98 1.79 -3.60
N ILE A 153 17.33 0.69 -4.29
CA ILE A 153 16.60 0.20 -5.44
C ILE A 153 15.25 -0.36 -5.02
N GLU A 154 15.21 -1.16 -3.96
CA GLU A 154 13.99 -1.70 -3.37
C GLU A 154 13.04 -0.56 -2.96
N GLY A 155 13.56 0.45 -2.28
CA GLY A 155 12.80 1.64 -1.88
C GLY A 155 12.21 2.39 -3.06
N ALA A 156 13.03 2.73 -4.06
CA ALA A 156 12.60 3.46 -5.25
C ALA A 156 11.52 2.71 -6.05
N MET A 157 11.66 1.39 -6.20
CA MET A 157 10.67 0.58 -6.92
C MET A 157 9.34 0.46 -6.17
N THR A 158 9.37 0.46 -4.84
CA THR A 158 8.17 0.49 -4.00
C THR A 158 7.40 1.79 -4.17
N VAL A 159 8.11 2.93 -4.19
CA VAL A 159 7.51 4.25 -4.42
C VAL A 159 6.89 4.36 -5.81
N SER A 160 7.54 3.80 -6.85
CA SER A 160 7.00 3.76 -8.20
C SER A 160 5.61 3.12 -8.25
N TYR A 161 5.43 2.02 -7.55
CA TYR A 161 4.13 1.35 -7.43
C TYR A 161 3.08 2.23 -6.76
N THR A 162 3.43 2.84 -5.64
CA THR A 162 2.51 3.65 -4.84
C THR A 162 2.01 4.87 -5.61
N HIS A 163 2.88 5.53 -6.37
CA HIS A 163 2.52 6.73 -7.15
C HIS A 163 1.77 6.42 -8.46
N LEU A 164 2.14 5.39 -9.21
CA LEU A 164 1.44 5.03 -10.43
C LEU A 164 -0.01 4.62 -10.15
N ARG A 165 -0.26 3.92 -9.07
CA ARG A 165 -1.62 3.51 -8.67
C ARG A 165 -2.49 4.68 -8.20
N ALA A 166 -1.90 5.74 -7.65
CA ALA A 166 -2.64 6.92 -7.19
C ALA A 166 -3.17 7.80 -8.34
N HIS A 167 -2.62 7.63 -9.56
CA HIS A 167 -3.04 8.39 -10.75
C HIS A 167 -4.10 7.67 -11.60
N GLU A 168 -4.44 6.41 -11.29
CA GLU A 168 -5.42 5.62 -12.06
C GLU A 168 -6.83 5.64 -11.42
N THR A 169 -7.00 6.35 -10.31
CA THR A 169 -8.30 6.58 -9.64
C THR A 169 -8.65 8.06 -9.64
#